data_2a6831bfced73384603277c9357b766d
#
_entry.id   2a6831bfced73384603277c9357b766d
#
_cell.length_a   1.000
_cell.length_b   1.000
_cell.length_c   1.000
_cell.angle_alpha   90.00
_cell.angle_beta   90.00
_cell.angle_gamma   90.00
#
_symmetry.space_group_name_H-M   'P 1'
#
loop_
_entity.id
_entity.type
_entity.pdbx_description
1 polymer ?
#
loop_
_entity_poly.entity_id
_entity_poly.type
_entity_poly.pdbx_seq_one_letter_code
_entity_poly.pdbx_strand_id
1 'polypeptide(L)'
;MKRVPDETDARARILDAAERLFAERGFDGTPTSAVATEAAVPKGLLFYYFPAKKSLLKALMDERLGAGVIDPAPLIEPGNPVASLLNVGERFFQIQAVSDVLRVILWREGHTHAEVRHSLDAHRSALHATIEQVLRGSLLAPVSPSRLRAAVLAWGAIVTGHPLRDPSSGHPAEQANVHNIQDLAPLAELLCAGLVWPLVRAGGSEV
;
A
#
# COMPACT_ATOMS: atom_id res chain seq x y z
N MET A 1 24.07 3.60 37.27
CA MET A 1 24.43 4.01 35.88
C MET A 1 23.15 4.03 35.08
N LYS A 2 22.54 5.24 34.86
CA LYS A 2 21.29 5.40 34.08
C LYS A 2 21.67 5.18 32.61
N ARG A 3 21.18 4.11 31.99
CA ARG A 3 21.29 3.91 30.53
C ARG A 3 20.64 5.14 29.86
N VAL A 4 21.42 5.86 29.08
CA VAL A 4 20.91 6.85 28.12
C VAL A 4 20.01 6.04 27.16
N PRO A 5 18.73 6.36 26.99
CA PRO A 5 17.89 5.68 26.02
C PRO A 5 18.56 5.84 24.65
N ASP A 6 18.73 4.75 23.92
CA ASP A 6 19.22 4.76 22.56
C ASP A 6 18.35 5.71 21.74
N GLU A 7 18.95 6.68 21.06
CA GLU A 7 18.22 7.70 20.29
C GLU A 7 17.30 7.05 19.25
N THR A 8 17.72 5.93 18.68
CA THR A 8 16.92 5.13 17.73
C THR A 8 15.67 4.56 18.39
N ASP A 9 15.75 4.15 19.67
CA ASP A 9 14.63 3.63 20.44
C ASP A 9 13.56 4.73 20.74
N ALA A 10 14.02 5.96 21.05
CA ALA A 10 13.08 7.06 21.34
C ALA A 10 12.26 7.46 20.10
N ARG A 11 12.87 7.51 18.92
CA ARG A 11 12.19 7.81 17.67
C ARG A 11 11.16 6.74 17.31
N ALA A 12 11.52 5.47 17.44
CA ALA A 12 10.60 4.35 17.21
C ALA A 12 9.40 4.39 18.15
N ARG A 13 9.63 4.61 19.47
CA ARG A 13 8.54 4.74 20.46
C ARG A 13 7.58 5.88 20.13
N ILE A 14 8.08 7.02 19.63
CA ILE A 14 7.23 8.13 19.21
C ILE A 14 6.35 7.72 18.02
N LEU A 15 6.89 7.00 17.05
CA LEU A 15 6.12 6.50 15.90
C LEU A 15 5.08 5.47 16.32
N ASP A 16 5.44 4.52 17.18
CA ASP A 16 4.49 3.51 17.70
C ASP A 16 3.33 4.14 18.49
N ALA A 17 3.63 5.14 19.32
CA ALA A 17 2.62 5.88 20.06
C ALA A 17 1.72 6.70 19.13
N ALA A 18 2.30 7.35 18.12
CA ALA A 18 1.54 8.12 17.14
C ALA A 18 0.63 7.23 16.29
N GLU A 19 1.13 6.08 15.84
CA GLU A 19 0.35 5.09 15.10
C GLU A 19 -0.90 4.67 15.85
N ARG A 20 -0.76 4.25 17.12
CA ARG A 20 -1.91 3.86 17.95
C ARG A 20 -2.89 5.01 18.17
N LEU A 21 -2.40 6.17 18.58
CA LEU A 21 -3.27 7.30 18.90
C LEU A 21 -3.97 7.89 17.67
N PHE A 22 -3.33 7.90 16.53
CA PHE A 22 -3.97 8.34 15.27
C PHE A 22 -5.06 7.37 14.82
N ALA A 23 -4.86 6.06 15.01
CA ALA A 23 -5.90 5.08 14.72
C ALA A 23 -7.10 5.22 15.65
N GLU A 24 -6.86 5.40 16.95
CA GLU A 24 -7.93 5.50 17.95
C GLU A 24 -8.72 6.80 17.84
N ARG A 25 -8.03 7.94 17.72
CA ARG A 25 -8.59 9.29 17.88
C ARG A 25 -8.61 10.11 16.60
N GLY A 26 -8.01 9.62 15.53
CA GLY A 26 -7.73 10.36 14.31
C GLY A 26 -6.53 11.31 14.44
N PHE A 27 -6.04 11.76 13.29
CA PHE A 27 -4.92 12.70 13.27
C PHE A 27 -5.28 14.00 13.99
N ASP A 28 -6.41 14.64 13.64
CA ASP A 28 -6.77 15.93 14.21
C ASP A 28 -7.07 15.85 15.72
N GLY A 29 -7.72 14.77 16.17
CA GLY A 29 -8.06 14.53 17.57
C GLY A 29 -6.87 14.17 18.49
N THR A 30 -5.66 13.98 17.94
CA THR A 30 -4.48 13.56 18.71
C THR A 30 -3.50 14.72 18.88
N PRO A 31 -3.39 15.35 20.06
CA PRO A 31 -2.37 16.36 20.30
C PRO A 31 -0.97 15.72 20.42
N THR A 32 0.07 16.42 19.99
CA THR A 32 1.46 15.95 20.10
C THR A 32 1.93 15.72 21.53
N SER A 33 1.32 16.41 22.50
CA SER A 33 1.56 16.15 23.93
C SER A 33 1.09 14.77 24.36
N ALA A 34 -0.03 14.27 23.84
CA ALA A 34 -0.51 12.92 24.12
C ALA A 34 0.46 11.88 23.53
N VAL A 35 0.95 12.12 22.32
CA VAL A 35 1.98 11.24 21.71
C VAL A 35 3.26 11.21 22.53
N ALA A 36 3.75 12.36 23.00
CA ALA A 36 4.96 12.43 23.84
C ALA A 36 4.77 11.67 25.16
N THR A 37 3.61 11.81 25.80
CA THR A 37 3.26 11.11 27.04
C THR A 37 3.20 9.60 26.81
N GLU A 38 2.51 9.15 25.78
CA GLU A 38 2.37 7.73 25.44
C GLU A 38 3.71 7.09 25.07
N ALA A 39 4.58 7.82 24.36
CA ALA A 39 5.93 7.40 24.02
C ALA A 39 6.90 7.43 25.21
N ALA A 40 6.49 7.95 26.36
CA ALA A 40 7.33 8.22 27.53
C ALA A 40 8.58 9.04 27.17
N VAL A 41 8.41 10.12 26.40
CA VAL A 41 9.49 11.03 26.02
C VAL A 41 9.16 12.48 26.37
N PRO A 42 10.15 13.33 26.65
CA PRO A 42 9.94 14.78 26.77
C PRO A 42 9.40 15.36 25.45
N LYS A 43 8.47 16.31 25.54
CA LYS A 43 7.88 16.97 24.38
C LYS A 43 8.94 17.63 23.47
N GLY A 44 10.02 18.17 24.06
CA GLY A 44 11.13 18.72 23.29
C GLY A 44 11.83 17.69 22.42
N LEU A 45 11.96 16.44 22.90
CA LEU A 45 12.57 15.36 22.14
C LEU A 45 11.64 14.93 20.97
N LEU A 46 10.34 14.92 21.16
CA LEU A 46 9.40 14.69 20.07
C LEU A 46 9.57 15.73 18.96
N PHE A 47 9.64 17.02 19.31
CA PHE A 47 9.81 18.08 18.30
C PHE A 47 11.21 18.12 17.68
N TYR A 48 12.21 17.58 18.35
CA TYR A 48 13.53 17.38 17.77
C TYR A 48 13.48 16.40 16.59
N TYR A 49 12.78 15.25 16.75
CA TYR A 49 12.62 14.28 15.68
C TYR A 49 11.57 14.67 14.65
N PHE A 50 10.48 15.26 15.09
CA PHE A 50 9.32 15.59 14.27
C PHE A 50 8.89 17.04 14.52
N PRO A 51 9.44 18.00 13.77
CA PRO A 51 9.22 19.45 14.01
C PRO A 51 7.74 19.87 13.97
N ALA A 52 6.90 19.10 13.30
CA ALA A 52 5.47 19.31 13.22
C ALA A 52 4.70 17.99 13.31
N LYS A 53 3.44 18.05 13.73
CA LYS A 53 2.55 16.88 13.75
C LYS A 53 2.41 16.22 12.36
N LYS A 54 2.42 17.03 11.30
CA LYS A 54 2.40 16.54 9.91
C LYS A 54 3.65 15.76 9.53
N SER A 55 4.83 16.14 10.04
CA SER A 55 6.07 15.38 9.81
C SER A 55 6.05 14.02 10.50
N LEU A 56 5.36 13.92 11.64
CA LEU A 56 5.13 12.65 12.31
C LEU A 56 4.23 11.71 11.48
N LEU A 57 3.13 12.24 10.93
CA LEU A 57 2.24 11.48 10.05
C LEU A 57 2.96 11.03 8.78
N LYS A 58 3.74 11.95 8.17
CA LYS A 58 4.55 11.62 6.98
C LYS A 58 5.56 10.50 7.26
N ALA A 59 6.26 10.57 8.39
CA ALA A 59 7.23 9.54 8.78
C ALA A 59 6.56 8.18 9.03
N LEU A 60 5.37 8.16 9.64
CA LEU A 60 4.58 6.94 9.78
C LEU A 60 4.26 6.33 8.41
N MET A 61 3.81 7.16 7.46
CA MET A 61 3.51 6.71 6.10
C MET A 61 4.74 6.12 5.43
N ASP A 62 5.85 6.87 5.44
CA ASP A 62 7.08 6.49 4.73
C ASP A 62 7.73 5.22 5.33
N GLU A 63 7.69 5.04 6.65
CA GLU A 63 8.41 3.96 7.33
C GLU A 63 7.57 2.70 7.55
N ARG A 64 6.28 2.86 7.81
CA ARG A 64 5.40 1.72 8.12
C ARG A 64 4.72 1.14 6.88
N LEU A 65 4.43 1.95 5.86
CA LEU A 65 3.99 1.41 4.57
C LEU A 65 5.17 0.82 3.78
N GLY A 66 6.37 0.96 4.33
CA GLY A 66 7.59 0.66 3.63
C GLY A 66 7.86 1.67 2.53
N ALA A 67 9.09 1.81 2.09
CA ALA A 67 9.45 2.66 0.96
C ALA A 67 8.91 2.09 -0.35
N GLY A 68 7.68 1.60 -0.40
CA GLY A 68 6.86 1.21 -1.56
C GLY A 68 7.54 0.48 -2.72
N VAL A 69 8.84 0.32 -2.66
CA VAL A 69 9.62 -0.31 -3.72
C VAL A 69 9.58 -1.82 -3.51
N ILE A 70 8.60 -2.42 -4.12
CA ILE A 70 8.58 -3.88 -4.28
C ILE A 70 9.59 -4.20 -5.38
N ASP A 71 10.64 -4.97 -5.06
CA ASP A 71 11.57 -5.48 -6.07
C ASP A 71 10.79 -6.37 -7.04
N PRO A 72 10.73 -6.03 -8.33
CA PRO A 72 9.99 -6.81 -9.31
C PRO A 72 10.68 -8.12 -9.68
N ALA A 73 11.99 -8.22 -9.54
CA ALA A 73 12.76 -9.35 -10.06
C ALA A 73 12.30 -10.73 -9.52
N PRO A 74 12.09 -10.91 -8.20
CA PRO A 74 11.64 -12.20 -7.66
C PRO A 74 10.17 -12.51 -7.94
N LEU A 75 9.41 -11.57 -8.50
CA LEU A 75 7.97 -11.71 -8.77
C LEU A 75 7.68 -12.12 -10.22
N ILE A 76 8.69 -12.09 -11.07
CA ILE A 76 8.57 -12.41 -12.49
C ILE A 76 8.63 -13.91 -12.69
N GLU A 77 7.57 -14.47 -13.30
CA GLU A 77 7.51 -15.83 -13.80
C GLU A 77 7.50 -15.77 -15.33
N PRO A 78 8.64 -16.01 -16.01
CA PRO A 78 8.71 -15.91 -17.45
C PRO A 78 7.72 -16.83 -18.16
N GLY A 79 6.90 -16.29 -19.05
CA GLY A 79 5.84 -17.02 -19.74
C GLY A 79 4.56 -17.21 -18.95
N ASN A 80 4.52 -16.78 -17.68
CA ASN A 80 3.34 -16.90 -16.85
C ASN A 80 2.94 -15.55 -16.20
N PRO A 81 2.34 -14.63 -16.98
CA PRO A 81 1.94 -13.32 -16.46
C PRO A 81 0.86 -13.40 -15.38
N VAL A 82 0.05 -14.45 -15.34
CA VAL A 82 -0.95 -14.68 -14.28
C VAL A 82 -0.26 -14.90 -12.94
N ALA A 83 0.66 -15.86 -12.86
CA ALA A 83 1.42 -16.10 -11.63
C ALA A 83 2.19 -14.87 -11.21
N SER A 84 2.77 -14.14 -12.15
CA SER A 84 3.50 -12.90 -11.88
C SER A 84 2.61 -11.82 -11.26
N LEU A 85 1.38 -11.63 -11.74
CA LEU A 85 0.41 -10.72 -11.10
C LEU A 85 0.02 -11.17 -9.70
N LEU A 86 -0.21 -12.46 -9.50
CA LEU A 86 -0.53 -13.00 -8.18
C LEU A 86 0.64 -12.81 -7.20
N ASN A 87 1.88 -13.00 -7.63
CA ASN A 87 3.07 -12.74 -6.82
C ASN A 87 3.15 -11.26 -6.37
N VAL A 88 2.82 -10.32 -7.26
CA VAL A 88 2.73 -8.89 -6.90
C VAL A 88 1.65 -8.66 -5.85
N GLY A 89 0.46 -9.24 -6.04
CA GLY A 89 -0.65 -9.10 -5.10
C GLY A 89 -0.31 -9.67 -3.73
N GLU A 90 0.26 -10.87 -3.68
CA GLU A 90 0.71 -11.54 -2.45
C GLU A 90 1.73 -10.68 -1.70
N ARG A 91 2.74 -10.17 -2.42
CA ARG A 91 3.76 -9.30 -1.84
C ARG A 91 3.17 -8.00 -1.30
N PHE A 92 2.23 -7.42 -2.03
CA PHE A 92 1.51 -6.22 -1.60
C PHE A 92 0.70 -6.47 -0.32
N PHE A 93 -0.05 -7.58 -0.25
CA PHE A 93 -0.81 -7.94 0.95
C PHE A 93 0.08 -8.23 2.15
N GLN A 94 1.23 -8.89 1.96
CA GLN A 94 2.21 -9.11 3.02
C GLN A 94 2.73 -7.79 3.61
N ILE A 95 3.03 -6.80 2.76
CA ILE A 95 3.45 -5.48 3.22
C ILE A 95 2.32 -4.77 3.99
N GLN A 96 1.09 -4.87 3.50
CA GLN A 96 -0.06 -4.25 4.17
C GLN A 96 -0.48 -4.94 5.46
N ALA A 97 -0.23 -6.24 5.61
CA ALA A 97 -0.56 -7.00 6.82
C ALA A 97 0.26 -6.57 8.05
N VAL A 98 1.33 -5.79 7.85
CA VAL A 98 2.20 -5.31 8.92
C VAL A 98 1.48 -4.34 9.87
N SER A 99 0.44 -3.59 9.41
CA SER A 99 -0.31 -2.69 10.29
C SER A 99 -1.74 -2.41 9.81
N ASP A 100 -2.70 -3.08 10.44
CA ASP A 100 -4.13 -2.75 10.30
C ASP A 100 -4.43 -1.31 10.73
N VAL A 101 -3.68 -0.81 11.69
CA VAL A 101 -3.76 0.52 12.25
C VAL A 101 -3.47 1.59 11.20
N LEU A 102 -2.40 1.39 10.41
CA LEU A 102 -2.06 2.30 9.31
C LEU A 102 -3.16 2.34 8.24
N ARG A 103 -3.79 1.21 7.94
CA ARG A 103 -4.90 1.17 6.99
C ARG A 103 -6.06 2.07 7.44
N VAL A 104 -6.39 2.03 8.74
CA VAL A 104 -7.43 2.91 9.32
C VAL A 104 -7.04 4.38 9.18
N ILE A 105 -5.78 4.72 9.48
CA ILE A 105 -5.27 6.10 9.34
C ILE A 105 -5.34 6.54 7.88
N LEU A 106 -4.90 5.70 6.94
CA LEU A 106 -4.90 5.99 5.51
C LEU A 106 -6.30 6.22 4.97
N TRP A 107 -7.25 5.36 5.33
CA TRP A 107 -8.64 5.49 4.91
C TRP A 107 -9.28 6.77 5.47
N ARG A 108 -9.03 7.08 6.74
CA ARG A 108 -9.61 8.22 7.44
C ARG A 108 -9.01 9.56 6.99
N GLU A 109 -7.68 9.62 6.89
CA GLU A 109 -6.94 10.85 6.67
C GLU A 109 -6.63 11.12 5.19
N GLY A 110 -6.71 10.08 4.34
CA GLY A 110 -6.43 10.19 2.91
C GLY A 110 -7.35 11.16 2.16
N HIS A 111 -8.57 11.39 2.66
CA HIS A 111 -9.52 12.33 2.08
C HIS A 111 -9.34 13.77 2.58
N THR A 112 -8.77 13.95 3.76
CA THR A 112 -8.69 15.25 4.45
C THR A 112 -7.33 15.92 4.32
N HIS A 113 -6.23 15.15 4.31
CA HIS A 113 -4.88 15.69 4.33
C HIS A 113 -4.15 15.55 3.00
N ALA A 114 -3.69 16.68 2.42
CA ALA A 114 -2.99 16.70 1.13
C ALA A 114 -1.67 15.91 1.16
N GLU A 115 -0.97 15.94 2.27
CA GLU A 115 0.29 15.21 2.48
C GLU A 115 0.08 13.70 2.44
N VAL A 116 -1.01 13.21 3.04
CA VAL A 116 -1.39 11.80 3.01
C VAL A 116 -1.74 11.39 1.59
N ARG A 117 -2.54 12.20 0.88
CA ARG A 117 -2.85 11.94 -0.53
C ARG A 117 -1.60 11.85 -1.40
N HIS A 118 -0.67 12.79 -1.22
CA HIS A 118 0.59 12.79 -1.99
C HIS A 118 1.40 11.51 -1.74
N SER A 119 1.54 11.07 -0.48
CA SER A 119 2.21 9.81 -0.15
C SER A 119 1.47 8.61 -0.75
N LEU A 120 0.14 8.56 -0.68
CA LEU A 120 -0.66 7.50 -1.30
C LEU A 120 -0.51 7.45 -2.82
N ASP A 121 -0.46 8.61 -3.48
CA ASP A 121 -0.26 8.70 -4.93
C ASP A 121 1.14 8.23 -5.32
N ALA A 122 2.16 8.54 -4.52
CA ALA A 122 3.52 8.04 -4.72
C ALA A 122 3.58 6.50 -4.57
N HIS A 123 2.95 5.94 -3.54
CA HIS A 123 2.89 4.48 -3.34
C HIS A 123 2.12 3.78 -4.46
N ARG A 124 1.00 4.37 -4.91
CA ARG A 124 0.24 3.85 -6.06
C ARG A 124 1.06 3.87 -7.34
N SER A 125 1.80 4.95 -7.57
CA SER A 125 2.67 5.07 -8.74
C SER A 125 3.80 4.04 -8.72
N ALA A 126 4.41 3.81 -7.55
CA ALA A 126 5.43 2.78 -7.37
C ALA A 126 4.86 1.36 -7.63
N LEU A 127 3.67 1.06 -7.10
CA LEU A 127 2.99 -0.21 -7.37
C LEU A 127 2.71 -0.40 -8.86
N HIS A 128 2.21 0.63 -9.54
CA HIS A 128 1.97 0.56 -11.00
C HIS A 128 3.26 0.32 -11.77
N ALA A 129 4.37 0.96 -11.40
CA ALA A 129 5.68 0.73 -12.02
C ALA A 129 6.14 -0.73 -11.82
N THR A 130 5.98 -1.28 -10.61
CA THR A 130 6.30 -2.69 -10.32
C THR A 130 5.43 -3.63 -11.16
N ILE A 131 4.12 -3.43 -11.23
CA ILE A 131 3.21 -4.26 -12.04
C ILE A 131 3.62 -4.21 -13.52
N GLU A 132 3.95 -3.02 -14.03
CA GLU A 132 4.38 -2.87 -15.41
C GLU A 132 5.67 -3.63 -15.71
N GLN A 133 6.67 -3.52 -14.82
CA GLN A 133 7.95 -4.24 -14.97
C GLN A 133 7.75 -5.75 -14.93
N VAL A 134 6.93 -6.23 -13.98
CA VAL A 134 6.62 -7.64 -13.81
C VAL A 134 5.89 -8.19 -15.03
N LEU A 135 4.88 -7.50 -15.55
CA LEU A 135 4.19 -7.91 -16.77
C LEU A 135 5.13 -7.92 -17.99
N ARG A 136 5.98 -6.90 -18.16
CA ARG A 136 6.96 -6.88 -19.26
C ARG A 136 7.95 -8.03 -19.18
N GLY A 137 8.37 -8.41 -17.99
CA GLY A 137 9.31 -9.51 -17.78
C GLY A 137 8.67 -10.90 -17.92
N SER A 138 7.36 -11.03 -17.73
CA SER A 138 6.64 -12.30 -17.81
C SER A 138 6.04 -12.59 -19.19
N LEU A 139 5.82 -11.57 -20.01
CA LEU A 139 5.23 -11.72 -21.34
C LEU A 139 6.27 -12.20 -22.36
N LEU A 140 5.93 -13.22 -23.15
CA LEU A 140 6.79 -13.77 -24.20
C LEU A 140 6.72 -13.01 -25.53
N ALA A 141 5.72 -12.13 -25.69
CA ALA A 141 5.51 -11.36 -26.91
C ALA A 141 5.19 -9.89 -26.56
N PRO A 142 5.51 -8.95 -27.46
CA PRO A 142 5.18 -7.56 -27.31
C PRO A 142 3.66 -7.35 -27.21
N VAL A 143 3.24 -6.51 -26.27
CA VAL A 143 1.84 -6.11 -26.08
C VAL A 143 1.70 -4.62 -26.34
N SER A 144 0.55 -4.18 -26.84
CA SER A 144 0.33 -2.76 -27.09
C SER A 144 0.45 -1.95 -25.80
N PRO A 145 1.07 -0.77 -25.83
CA PRO A 145 1.23 0.06 -24.62
C PRO A 145 -0.07 0.41 -23.93
N SER A 146 -1.16 0.58 -24.70
CA SER A 146 -2.49 0.89 -24.14
C SER A 146 -3.07 -0.26 -23.35
N ARG A 147 -2.94 -1.50 -23.83
CA ARG A 147 -3.40 -2.70 -23.11
C ARG A 147 -2.59 -2.95 -21.85
N LEU A 148 -1.26 -2.83 -21.97
CA LEU A 148 -0.38 -2.97 -20.81
C LEU A 148 -0.76 -1.96 -19.73
N ARG A 149 -0.93 -0.69 -20.09
CA ARG A 149 -1.37 0.35 -19.16
C ARG A 149 -2.73 0.02 -18.52
N ALA A 150 -3.70 -0.46 -19.32
CA ALA A 150 -5.02 -0.85 -18.82
C ALA A 150 -4.91 -1.99 -17.79
N ALA A 151 -4.10 -3.02 -18.07
CA ALA A 151 -3.87 -4.12 -17.14
C ALA A 151 -3.18 -3.67 -15.85
N VAL A 152 -2.17 -2.79 -15.95
CA VAL A 152 -1.48 -2.18 -14.80
C VAL A 152 -2.46 -1.44 -13.90
N LEU A 153 -3.28 -0.56 -14.48
CA LEU A 153 -4.26 0.22 -13.73
C LEU A 153 -5.34 -0.68 -13.11
N ALA A 154 -5.84 -1.66 -13.86
CA ALA A 154 -6.86 -2.58 -13.38
C ALA A 154 -6.34 -3.45 -12.23
N TRP A 155 -5.16 -4.07 -12.37
CA TRP A 155 -4.58 -4.89 -11.30
C TRP A 155 -4.24 -4.05 -10.08
N GLY A 156 -3.66 -2.87 -10.26
CA GLY A 156 -3.42 -1.91 -9.18
C GLY A 156 -4.70 -1.56 -8.43
N ALA A 157 -5.79 -1.28 -9.14
CA ALA A 157 -7.09 -1.01 -8.53
C ALA A 157 -7.66 -2.22 -7.79
N ILE A 158 -7.54 -3.43 -8.35
CA ILE A 158 -8.01 -4.67 -7.72
C ILE A 158 -7.29 -4.90 -6.39
N VAL A 159 -5.95 -4.87 -6.36
CA VAL A 159 -5.19 -5.17 -5.14
C VAL A 159 -5.29 -4.06 -4.08
N THR A 160 -5.46 -2.79 -4.49
CA THR A 160 -5.62 -1.67 -3.56
C THR A 160 -7.07 -1.44 -3.13
N GLY A 161 -8.05 -1.78 -3.97
CA GLY A 161 -9.48 -1.61 -3.73
C GLY A 161 -10.15 -2.80 -3.04
N HIS A 162 -9.41 -3.88 -2.78
CA HIS A 162 -9.93 -5.00 -2.01
C HIS A 162 -10.38 -4.48 -0.65
N PRO A 163 -11.63 -4.73 -0.23
CA PRO A 163 -12.22 -4.00 0.87
C PRO A 163 -11.37 -4.16 2.12
N LEU A 164 -10.77 -3.07 2.52
CA LEU A 164 -10.31 -2.88 3.87
C LEU A 164 -11.56 -3.07 4.72
N ARG A 165 -11.59 -4.12 5.52
CA ARG A 165 -12.72 -4.40 6.39
C ARG A 165 -12.95 -3.16 7.25
N ASP A 166 -14.15 -2.60 7.18
CA ASP A 166 -14.55 -1.50 8.05
C ASP A 166 -14.44 -1.97 9.51
N PRO A 167 -13.49 -1.45 10.30
CA PRO A 167 -13.35 -1.86 11.69
C PRO A 167 -14.57 -1.50 12.53
N SER A 168 -15.49 -0.63 12.03
CA SER A 168 -16.75 -0.27 12.67
C SER A 168 -17.86 -1.30 12.45
N SER A 169 -17.68 -2.27 11.58
CA SER A 169 -18.73 -3.24 11.21
C SER A 169 -19.02 -4.32 12.27
N GLY A 170 -18.39 -4.28 13.44
CA GLY A 170 -18.75 -5.09 14.61
C GLY A 170 -18.65 -6.62 14.46
N HIS A 171 -18.04 -7.12 13.39
CA HIS A 171 -17.85 -8.57 13.22
C HIS A 171 -16.55 -9.02 13.90
N PRO A 172 -16.57 -10.11 14.68
CA PRO A 172 -15.40 -10.57 15.42
C PRO A 172 -14.21 -10.85 14.49
N ALA A 173 -13.02 -10.51 14.97
CA ALA A 173 -11.74 -10.63 14.25
C ALA A 173 -11.39 -12.07 13.80
N GLU A 174 -12.08 -13.07 14.34
CA GLU A 174 -11.87 -14.50 14.03
C GLU A 174 -12.30 -14.94 12.63
N GLN A 175 -13.02 -14.08 11.88
CA GLN A 175 -13.38 -14.34 10.49
C GLN A 175 -12.71 -13.37 9.51
N ALA A 176 -11.62 -12.74 9.90
CA ALA A 176 -10.73 -12.10 8.97
C ALA A 176 -10.07 -13.20 8.11
N ASN A 177 -10.81 -13.72 7.12
CA ASN A 177 -10.18 -14.39 6.01
C ASN A 177 -9.11 -13.41 5.51
N VAL A 178 -7.85 -13.73 5.79
CA VAL A 178 -6.74 -13.26 4.98
C VAL A 178 -7.20 -13.61 3.58
N HIS A 179 -7.58 -12.61 2.79
CA HIS A 179 -8.02 -12.88 1.44
C HIS A 179 -6.88 -13.63 0.78
N ASN A 180 -7.14 -14.87 0.42
CA ASN A 180 -6.16 -15.67 -0.29
C ASN A 180 -5.99 -14.97 -1.63
N ILE A 181 -4.77 -14.59 -1.98
CA ILE A 181 -4.49 -13.99 -3.29
C ILE A 181 -5.03 -14.88 -4.45
N GLN A 182 -5.17 -16.18 -4.19
CA GLN A 182 -5.74 -17.14 -5.15
C GLN A 182 -7.20 -16.85 -5.51
N ASP A 183 -7.94 -16.13 -4.66
CA ASP A 183 -9.31 -15.68 -4.97
C ASP A 183 -9.32 -14.65 -6.10
N LEU A 184 -8.18 -13.99 -6.36
CA LEU A 184 -7.99 -13.05 -7.46
C LEU A 184 -7.48 -13.71 -8.75
N ALA A 185 -7.18 -15.01 -8.74
CA ALA A 185 -6.65 -15.72 -9.92
C ALA A 185 -7.57 -15.58 -11.15
N PRO A 186 -8.90 -15.72 -11.06
CA PRO A 186 -9.77 -15.53 -12.23
C PRO A 186 -9.70 -14.11 -12.82
N LEU A 187 -9.48 -13.09 -11.98
CA LEU A 187 -9.31 -11.71 -12.44
C LEU A 187 -7.95 -11.50 -13.12
N ALA A 188 -6.89 -12.10 -12.59
CA ALA A 188 -5.57 -12.07 -13.21
C ALA A 188 -5.60 -12.79 -14.58
N GLU A 189 -6.27 -13.94 -14.69
CA GLU A 189 -6.47 -14.68 -15.93
C GLU A 189 -7.21 -13.84 -16.99
N LEU A 190 -8.32 -13.20 -16.59
CA LEU A 190 -9.09 -12.33 -17.47
C LEU A 190 -8.26 -11.16 -18.01
N LEU A 191 -7.48 -10.51 -17.15
CA LEU A 191 -6.60 -9.41 -17.53
C LEU A 191 -5.50 -9.88 -18.47
N CYS A 192 -4.85 -11.01 -18.20
CA CYS A 192 -3.80 -11.57 -19.03
C CYS A 192 -4.33 -12.06 -20.38
N ALA A 193 -5.51 -12.67 -20.43
CA ALA A 193 -6.18 -13.00 -21.68
C ALA A 193 -6.43 -11.77 -22.54
N GLY A 194 -6.85 -10.66 -21.95
CA GLY A 194 -7.03 -9.38 -22.64
C GLY A 194 -5.74 -8.78 -23.20
N LEU A 195 -4.59 -9.10 -22.63
CA LEU A 195 -3.29 -8.63 -23.13
C LEU A 195 -2.93 -9.27 -24.47
N VAL A 196 -3.20 -10.57 -24.64
CA VAL A 196 -2.78 -11.35 -25.82
C VAL A 196 -3.89 -11.51 -26.87
N TRP A 197 -5.11 -11.04 -26.59
CA TRP A 197 -6.24 -11.17 -27.50
C TRP A 197 -5.99 -10.40 -28.80
N PRO A 198 -6.12 -11.04 -29.99
CA PRO A 198 -5.99 -10.34 -31.25
C PRO A 198 -7.04 -9.24 -31.36
N LEU A 199 -6.66 -8.04 -31.78
CA LEU A 199 -7.62 -7.02 -32.20
C LEU A 199 -8.40 -7.57 -33.38
N VAL A 200 -9.63 -8.01 -33.18
CA VAL A 200 -10.60 -8.10 -34.27
C VAL A 200 -10.77 -6.66 -34.75
N ARG A 201 -10.12 -6.32 -35.87
CA ARG A 201 -10.46 -5.09 -36.60
C ARG A 201 -11.93 -5.21 -36.88
N ALA A 202 -12.72 -4.32 -36.32
CA ALA A 202 -14.08 -4.09 -36.84
C ALA A 202 -13.89 -3.78 -38.31
N GLY A 203 -14.22 -4.76 -39.14
CA GLY A 203 -14.13 -4.63 -40.57
C GLY A 203 -14.98 -3.43 -40.97
N GLY A 204 -14.33 -2.43 -41.53
CA GLY A 204 -15.01 -1.39 -42.28
C GLY A 204 -15.77 -2.08 -43.40
N SER A 205 -17.09 -2.03 -43.31
CA SER A 205 -17.95 -2.28 -44.46
C SER A 205 -17.77 -1.08 -45.38
N GLU A 206 -16.91 -1.22 -46.38
CA GLU A 206 -17.10 -0.45 -47.61
C GLU A 206 -18.28 -1.05 -48.36
N VAL A 207 -19.33 -0.28 -48.50
CA VAL A 207 -20.26 -0.30 -49.64
C VAL A 207 -20.55 1.13 -50.00
#